data_f7c180b22e3d7d9533d662309c02b062
#
_entry.id   f7c180b22e3d7d9533d662309c02b062
#
_cell.length_a   1.000
_cell.length_b   1.000
_cell.length_c   1.000
_cell.angle_alpha   90.00
_cell.angle_beta   90.00
_cell.angle_gamma   90.00
#
_symmetry.space_group_name_H-M   'P 1'
#
loop_
_entity.id
_entity.type
_entity.pdbx_description
1 polymer ?
#
loop_
_entity_poly.entity_id
_entity_poly.type
_entity_poly.pdbx_seq_one_letter_code
_entity_poly.pdbx_strand_id
1 'polypeptide(L)'
;MINYQEILPNQWKITFNGIDISPFFYVKSTTGRGILSREVNTATIGNRPGGFYRGTRLPIRTITIDVLFAFSSEEELKKKQEELTYILHTDEPKPLVFHDEPDRTYYAIFESVSESEEQGGFQQATLTFICPDPKKYGAASESELNAGVQVFTNPGYAEIEPKIECVFKEATTSYEVALLNGDGSVSKKIKVVYNFIAGDTLIIDSSKRKVTCSGKLIMTALQIQSEWFMLPPKVPTQLKLSHASRIKFDEAYL
;
A
#
# COMPACT_ATOMS: atom_id res chain seq x y z
N MET A 1 6.17 -42.83 -13.36
CA MET A 1 6.51 -41.44 -13.06
C MET A 1 5.35 -40.85 -12.26
N ILE A 2 5.57 -40.40 -11.05
CA ILE A 2 4.50 -39.83 -10.23
C ILE A 2 4.17 -38.47 -10.82
N ASN A 3 2.94 -38.25 -11.25
CA ASN A 3 2.47 -36.94 -11.71
C ASN A 3 2.11 -36.11 -10.49
N TYR A 4 3.05 -35.28 -10.02
CA TYR A 4 2.86 -34.41 -8.86
C TYR A 4 1.79 -33.33 -9.09
N GLN A 5 1.48 -32.99 -10.33
CA GLN A 5 0.38 -32.06 -10.65
C GLN A 5 -1.00 -32.65 -10.32
N GLU A 6 -1.15 -33.99 -10.34
CA GLU A 6 -2.39 -34.64 -9.93
C GLU A 6 -2.48 -34.83 -8.41
N ILE A 7 -1.32 -34.94 -7.73
CA ILE A 7 -1.27 -35.22 -6.29
C ILE A 7 -1.28 -33.91 -5.48
N LEU A 8 -0.66 -32.86 -5.99
CA LEU A 8 -0.62 -31.53 -5.39
C LEU A 8 -1.28 -30.55 -6.36
N PRO A 9 -2.63 -30.50 -6.42
CA PRO A 9 -3.28 -29.49 -7.24
C PRO A 9 -2.80 -28.12 -6.77
N ASN A 10 -2.15 -27.37 -7.67
CA ASN A 10 -1.69 -26.03 -7.37
C ASN A 10 -2.90 -25.09 -7.24
N GLN A 11 -3.56 -25.17 -6.09
CA GLN A 11 -4.71 -24.33 -5.78
C GLN A 11 -4.32 -22.88 -5.43
N TRP A 12 -3.03 -22.65 -5.19
CA TRP A 12 -2.50 -21.37 -4.81
C TRP A 12 -1.98 -20.59 -6.02
N LYS A 13 -2.82 -19.72 -6.53
CA LYS A 13 -2.39 -18.76 -7.55
C LYS A 13 -1.80 -17.53 -6.90
N ILE A 14 -0.57 -17.18 -7.27
CA ILE A 14 0.14 -16.00 -6.79
C ILE A 14 0.56 -15.19 -8.00
N THR A 15 0.23 -13.90 -7.97
CA THR A 15 0.61 -12.97 -9.03
C THR A 15 1.59 -11.94 -8.46
N PHE A 16 2.74 -11.79 -9.09
CA PHE A 16 3.73 -10.77 -8.76
C PHE A 16 3.98 -9.88 -9.97
N ASN A 17 3.89 -8.57 -9.79
CA ASN A 17 4.03 -7.57 -10.86
C ASN A 17 3.13 -7.86 -12.07
N GLY A 18 1.91 -8.37 -11.83
CA GLY A 18 0.96 -8.76 -12.87
C GLY A 18 1.26 -10.11 -13.56
N ILE A 19 2.35 -10.77 -13.20
CA ILE A 19 2.75 -12.06 -13.77
C ILE A 19 2.33 -13.18 -12.80
N ASP A 20 1.68 -14.22 -13.32
CA ASP A 20 1.36 -15.43 -12.56
C ASP A 20 2.65 -16.23 -12.34
N ILE A 21 3.09 -16.33 -11.08
CA ILE A 21 4.29 -17.08 -10.71
C ILE A 21 3.97 -18.51 -10.20
N SER A 22 2.69 -18.88 -10.14
CA SER A 22 2.27 -20.20 -9.68
C SER A 22 2.79 -21.37 -10.52
N PRO A 23 3.02 -21.24 -11.85
CA PRO A 23 3.55 -22.33 -12.66
C PRO A 23 4.98 -22.75 -12.30
N PHE A 24 5.71 -21.92 -11.54
CA PHE A 24 7.11 -22.20 -11.18
C PHE A 24 7.28 -23.13 -9.98
N PHE A 25 6.26 -23.25 -9.11
CA PHE A 25 6.35 -24.00 -7.87
C PHE A 25 5.00 -24.41 -7.31
N TYR A 26 5.01 -25.34 -6.36
CA TYR A 26 3.86 -25.65 -5.51
C TYR A 26 3.99 -24.94 -4.17
N VAL A 27 2.95 -24.22 -3.76
CA VAL A 27 2.91 -23.56 -2.46
C VAL A 27 2.57 -24.55 -1.37
N LYS A 28 3.42 -24.64 -0.36
CA LYS A 28 3.20 -25.48 0.84
C LYS A 28 2.52 -24.70 1.95
N SER A 29 3.01 -23.48 2.21
CA SER A 29 2.48 -22.59 3.24
C SER A 29 2.82 -21.14 2.94
N THR A 30 2.08 -20.22 3.57
CA THR A 30 2.37 -18.78 3.55
C THR A 30 2.27 -18.23 4.95
N THR A 31 3.16 -17.29 5.32
CA THR A 31 3.11 -16.58 6.59
C THR A 31 3.23 -15.07 6.39
N GLY A 32 2.98 -14.27 7.44
CA GLY A 32 3.10 -12.81 7.38
C GLY A 32 1.91 -12.07 6.78
N ARG A 33 0.85 -12.78 6.32
CA ARG A 33 -0.35 -12.20 5.71
C ARG A 33 -1.47 -11.87 6.69
N GLY A 34 -1.40 -12.45 7.90
CA GLY A 34 -2.42 -12.33 8.93
C GLY A 34 -2.34 -11.03 9.72
N ILE A 35 -2.56 -11.14 11.03
CA ILE A 35 -2.56 -10.01 11.96
C ILE A 35 -1.19 -9.34 11.96
N LEU A 36 -1.21 -8.01 11.75
CA LEU A 36 0.01 -7.21 11.77
C LEU A 36 0.39 -6.86 13.21
N SER A 37 1.61 -7.18 13.59
CA SER A 37 2.18 -6.78 14.88
C SER A 37 2.51 -5.30 14.91
N ARG A 38 2.62 -4.74 16.12
CA ARG A 38 3.11 -3.37 16.35
C ARG A 38 4.38 -3.41 17.17
N GLU A 39 5.33 -2.56 16.84
CA GLU A 39 6.46 -2.28 17.72
C GLU A 39 6.01 -1.28 18.77
N VAL A 40 6.19 -1.66 20.04
CA VAL A 40 5.87 -0.82 21.19
C VAL A 40 7.16 -0.23 21.73
N ASN A 41 7.29 1.08 21.67
CA ASN A 41 8.44 1.79 22.25
C ASN A 41 8.20 2.07 23.74
N THR A 42 9.09 1.53 24.58
CA THR A 42 9.07 1.77 26.03
C THR A 42 10.42 2.29 26.51
N ALA A 43 10.40 3.07 27.58
CA ALA A 43 11.60 3.47 28.31
C ALA A 43 11.56 2.91 29.71
N THR A 44 12.66 2.27 30.15
CA THR A 44 12.84 1.80 31.52
C THR A 44 13.59 2.84 32.33
N ILE A 45 13.19 3.01 33.60
CA ILE A 45 13.93 3.83 34.58
C ILE A 45 14.47 2.85 35.61
N GLY A 46 15.77 2.99 35.92
CA GLY A 46 16.42 2.15 36.92
C GLY A 46 15.66 2.17 38.26
N ASN A 47 15.62 1.02 38.93
CA ASN A 47 14.95 0.80 40.22
C ASN A 47 13.42 0.97 40.22
N ARG A 48 12.74 1.07 39.07
CA ARG A 48 11.28 1.10 38.98
C ARG A 48 10.78 -0.11 38.18
N PRO A 49 9.80 -0.87 38.69
CA PRO A 49 9.17 -1.94 37.92
C PRO A 49 8.44 -1.41 36.70
N GLY A 50 8.57 -2.13 35.56
CA GLY A 50 7.86 -1.81 34.33
C GLY A 50 8.56 -0.74 33.49
N GLY A 51 7.86 -0.22 32.47
CA GLY A 51 8.35 0.78 31.54
C GLY A 51 7.32 1.87 31.23
N PHE A 52 7.81 3.00 30.76
CA PHE A 52 6.95 4.08 30.26
C PHE A 52 6.69 3.85 28.76
N TYR A 53 5.42 3.86 28.38
CA TYR A 53 5.00 3.83 26.99
C TYR A 53 5.38 5.13 26.29
N ARG A 54 6.11 5.02 25.16
CA ARG A 54 6.55 6.16 24.34
C ARG A 54 5.89 6.21 22.97
N GLY A 55 5.11 5.21 22.62
CA GLY A 55 4.39 5.16 21.35
C GLY A 55 4.50 3.80 20.67
N THR A 56 3.85 3.67 19.54
CA THR A 56 3.90 2.49 18.68
C THR A 56 4.17 2.89 17.24
N ARG A 57 4.75 1.97 16.47
CA ARG A 57 4.84 2.05 15.02
C ARG A 57 4.46 0.72 14.38
N LEU A 58 4.04 0.77 13.13
CA LEU A 58 3.90 -0.42 12.30
C LEU A 58 5.28 -0.76 11.73
N PRO A 59 5.80 -1.98 11.97
CA PRO A 59 7.03 -2.44 11.32
C PRO A 59 6.74 -2.74 9.84
N ILE A 60 7.79 -2.94 9.07
CA ILE A 60 7.69 -3.54 7.75
C ILE A 60 7.00 -4.90 7.86
N ARG A 61 6.25 -5.29 6.84
CA ARG A 61 5.65 -6.62 6.76
C ARG A 61 6.57 -7.55 6.00
N THR A 62 6.88 -8.70 6.58
CA THR A 62 7.60 -9.78 5.90
C THR A 62 6.60 -10.88 5.56
N ILE A 63 6.55 -11.28 4.30
CA ILE A 63 5.73 -12.39 3.82
C ILE A 63 6.68 -13.50 3.38
N THR A 64 6.50 -14.71 3.94
CA THR A 64 7.24 -15.88 3.49
C THR A 64 6.31 -16.86 2.80
N ILE A 65 6.83 -17.48 1.75
CA ILE A 65 6.12 -18.48 0.95
C ILE A 65 7.00 -19.71 0.87
N ASP A 66 6.58 -20.78 1.55
CA ASP A 66 7.25 -22.06 1.46
C ASP A 66 6.78 -22.78 0.20
N VAL A 67 7.72 -23.15 -0.64
CA VAL A 67 7.45 -23.72 -1.96
C VAL A 67 8.18 -25.04 -2.18
N LEU A 68 7.67 -25.81 -3.13
CA LEU A 68 8.32 -26.98 -3.68
C LEU A 68 8.46 -26.77 -5.19
N PHE A 69 9.69 -26.70 -5.67
CA PHE A 69 10.00 -26.85 -7.10
C PHE A 69 9.95 -28.34 -7.44
N ALA A 70 9.23 -28.69 -8.50
CA ALA A 70 9.09 -30.07 -8.94
C ALA A 70 9.00 -30.10 -10.46
N PHE A 71 10.13 -30.43 -11.09
CA PHE A 71 10.29 -30.51 -12.54
C PHE A 71 10.76 -31.87 -12.98
N SER A 72 10.67 -32.15 -14.27
CA SER A 72 10.99 -33.46 -14.83
C SER A 72 12.50 -33.76 -14.87
N SER A 73 13.35 -32.73 -14.80
CA SER A 73 14.80 -32.82 -14.79
C SER A 73 15.47 -31.67 -14.04
N GLU A 74 16.71 -31.86 -13.63
CA GLU A 74 17.55 -30.82 -13.04
C GLU A 74 17.77 -29.63 -14.00
N GLU A 75 17.92 -29.91 -15.29
CA GLU A 75 18.08 -28.88 -16.32
C GLU A 75 16.84 -27.98 -16.43
N GLU A 76 15.65 -28.58 -16.40
CA GLU A 76 14.40 -27.86 -16.41
C GLU A 76 14.24 -27.01 -15.14
N LEU A 77 14.57 -27.58 -13.99
CA LEU A 77 14.56 -26.87 -12.71
C LEU A 77 15.42 -25.58 -12.80
N LYS A 78 16.66 -25.70 -13.28
CA LYS A 78 17.58 -24.54 -13.38
C LYS A 78 17.02 -23.46 -14.32
N LYS A 79 16.53 -23.84 -15.50
CA LYS A 79 15.90 -22.88 -16.43
C LYS A 79 14.72 -22.15 -15.81
N LYS A 80 13.88 -22.88 -15.07
CA LYS A 80 12.71 -22.28 -14.41
C LYS A 80 13.07 -21.39 -13.24
N GLN A 81 14.12 -21.72 -12.50
CA GLN A 81 14.67 -20.83 -11.45
C GLN A 81 15.27 -19.56 -12.04
N GLU A 82 15.98 -19.61 -13.17
CA GLU A 82 16.50 -18.43 -13.87
C GLU A 82 15.35 -17.52 -14.33
N GLU A 83 14.31 -18.10 -14.95
CA GLU A 83 13.13 -17.36 -15.40
C GLU A 83 12.40 -16.70 -14.21
N LEU A 84 12.19 -17.43 -13.11
CA LEU A 84 11.58 -16.91 -11.88
C LEU A 84 12.44 -15.80 -11.27
N THR A 85 13.76 -15.98 -11.22
CA THR A 85 14.71 -14.98 -10.72
C THR A 85 14.55 -13.67 -11.48
N TYR A 86 14.48 -13.73 -12.81
CA TYR A 86 14.26 -12.54 -13.65
C TYR A 86 12.93 -11.83 -13.32
N ILE A 87 11.85 -12.58 -13.06
CA ILE A 87 10.55 -12.01 -12.70
C ILE A 87 10.58 -11.36 -11.32
N LEU A 88 11.26 -11.98 -10.36
CA LEU A 88 11.27 -11.54 -8.96
C LEU A 88 12.19 -10.34 -8.71
N HIS A 89 13.28 -10.16 -9.49
CA HIS A 89 14.19 -9.05 -9.31
C HIS A 89 13.60 -7.74 -9.85
N THR A 90 13.18 -6.89 -8.94
CA THR A 90 12.63 -5.58 -9.25
C THR A 90 13.29 -4.51 -8.37
N ASP A 91 13.49 -3.30 -8.92
CA ASP A 91 14.12 -2.18 -8.19
C ASP A 91 13.17 -1.48 -7.22
N GLU A 92 11.88 -1.76 -7.32
CA GLU A 92 10.83 -1.13 -6.52
C GLU A 92 9.81 -2.17 -6.05
N PRO A 93 9.10 -1.93 -4.92
CA PRO A 93 7.99 -2.78 -4.51
C PRO A 93 6.94 -2.90 -5.60
N LYS A 94 6.55 -4.12 -5.93
CA LYS A 94 5.56 -4.44 -6.97
C LYS A 94 4.34 -5.11 -6.36
N PRO A 95 3.18 -5.07 -7.05
CA PRO A 95 1.97 -5.73 -6.61
C PRO A 95 2.17 -7.23 -6.44
N LEU A 96 1.89 -7.74 -5.25
CA LEU A 96 1.82 -9.15 -4.91
C LEU A 96 0.39 -9.47 -4.49
N VAL A 97 -0.26 -10.39 -5.20
CA VAL A 97 -1.66 -10.76 -4.99
C VAL A 97 -1.78 -12.26 -4.83
N PHE A 98 -2.57 -12.69 -3.85
CA PHE A 98 -2.86 -14.09 -3.57
C PHE A 98 -4.29 -14.44 -3.98
N HIS A 99 -4.53 -15.64 -4.47
CA HIS A 99 -5.83 -16.07 -4.98
C HIS A 99 -6.94 -16.11 -3.92
N ASP A 100 -6.59 -16.33 -2.66
CA ASP A 100 -7.51 -16.36 -1.52
C ASP A 100 -7.87 -14.96 -0.98
N GLU A 101 -7.14 -13.94 -1.43
CA GLU A 101 -7.42 -12.51 -1.19
C GLU A 101 -7.28 -11.71 -2.51
N PRO A 102 -8.06 -12.02 -3.56
CA PRO A 102 -7.84 -11.45 -4.89
C PRO A 102 -8.12 -9.94 -4.96
N ASP A 103 -8.88 -9.42 -4.03
CA ASP A 103 -9.22 -8.01 -3.84
C ASP A 103 -8.24 -7.27 -2.90
N ARG A 104 -7.13 -7.90 -2.56
CA ARG A 104 -6.08 -7.32 -1.72
C ARG A 104 -4.73 -7.40 -2.39
N THR A 105 -4.05 -6.27 -2.44
CA THR A 105 -2.72 -6.12 -3.04
C THR A 105 -1.72 -5.74 -1.97
N TYR A 106 -0.63 -6.48 -1.90
CA TYR A 106 0.56 -6.12 -1.15
C TYR A 106 1.57 -5.48 -2.09
N TYR A 107 2.23 -4.41 -1.69
CA TYR A 107 3.36 -3.85 -2.43
C TYR A 107 4.65 -4.39 -1.84
N ALA A 108 5.23 -5.37 -2.50
CA ALA A 108 6.33 -6.18 -2.00
C ALA A 108 7.54 -6.14 -2.93
N ILE A 109 8.71 -6.32 -2.35
CA ILE A 109 9.97 -6.57 -3.05
C ILE A 109 10.49 -7.93 -2.60
N PHE A 110 11.01 -8.71 -3.54
CA PHE A 110 11.66 -9.98 -3.23
C PHE A 110 12.99 -9.70 -2.52
N GLU A 111 13.19 -10.30 -1.35
CA GLU A 111 14.39 -10.08 -0.54
C GLU A 111 15.38 -11.23 -0.66
N SER A 112 14.89 -12.44 -0.44
CA SER A 112 15.78 -13.60 -0.33
C SER A 112 15.05 -14.92 -0.57
N VAL A 113 15.84 -15.94 -0.86
CA VAL A 113 15.40 -17.33 -0.90
C VAL A 113 16.29 -18.16 0.02
N SER A 114 15.68 -19.07 0.78
CA SER A 114 16.38 -20.12 1.52
C SER A 114 16.05 -21.45 0.87
N GLU A 115 17.03 -22.16 0.37
CA GLU A 115 16.88 -23.37 -0.44
C GLU A 115 17.40 -24.58 0.35
N SER A 116 16.70 -25.73 0.16
CA SER A 116 17.20 -27.04 0.56
C SER A 116 18.16 -27.64 -0.47
N GLU A 117 18.74 -28.79 -0.16
CA GLU A 117 19.47 -29.58 -1.15
C GLU A 117 18.57 -29.97 -2.32
N GLU A 118 19.15 -29.95 -3.51
CA GLU A 118 18.50 -30.32 -4.76
C GLU A 118 18.60 -31.82 -4.98
N GLN A 119 17.52 -32.44 -5.40
CA GLN A 119 17.45 -33.87 -5.68
C GLN A 119 16.63 -34.14 -6.93
N GLY A 120 17.28 -34.39 -8.08
CA GLY A 120 16.63 -34.92 -9.27
C GLY A 120 15.47 -34.07 -9.83
N GLY A 121 15.61 -32.74 -9.83
CA GLY A 121 14.57 -31.82 -10.30
C GLY A 121 13.58 -31.38 -9.19
N PHE A 122 13.83 -31.77 -7.94
CA PHE A 122 13.07 -31.37 -6.76
C PHE A 122 13.91 -30.51 -5.84
N GLN A 123 13.32 -29.42 -5.35
CA GLN A 123 13.95 -28.57 -4.35
C GLN A 123 12.87 -27.86 -3.52
N GLN A 124 13.05 -27.85 -2.21
CA GLN A 124 12.23 -27.01 -1.33
C GLN A 124 12.91 -25.66 -1.15
N ALA A 125 12.09 -24.62 -1.08
CA ALA A 125 12.59 -23.29 -0.80
C ALA A 125 11.58 -22.46 -0.02
N THR A 126 12.09 -21.41 0.63
CA THR A 126 11.27 -20.37 1.26
C THR A 126 11.60 -19.05 0.58
N LEU A 127 10.63 -18.50 -0.12
CA LEU A 127 10.72 -17.16 -0.74
C LEU A 127 10.31 -16.10 0.29
N THR A 128 11.14 -15.09 0.49
CA THR A 128 10.88 -13.99 1.41
C THR A 128 10.63 -12.69 0.65
N PHE A 129 9.51 -12.06 0.95
CA PHE A 129 9.12 -10.77 0.41
C PHE A 129 9.00 -9.74 1.52
N ILE A 130 9.50 -8.54 1.27
CA ILE A 130 9.39 -7.40 2.18
C ILE A 130 8.37 -6.41 1.61
N CYS A 131 7.39 -6.04 2.43
CA CYS A 131 6.50 -4.92 2.15
C CYS A 131 6.93 -3.74 3.01
N PRO A 132 7.62 -2.73 2.44
CA PRO A 132 8.03 -1.53 3.18
C PRO A 132 6.84 -0.78 3.78
N ASP A 133 5.73 -0.68 3.02
CA ASP A 133 4.43 -0.33 3.56
C ASP A 133 3.71 -1.60 4.00
N PRO A 134 3.44 -1.77 5.30
CA PRO A 134 2.85 -3.01 5.83
C PRO A 134 1.37 -3.18 5.53
N LYS A 135 0.71 -2.18 4.93
CA LYS A 135 -0.72 -2.23 4.60
C LYS A 135 -0.99 -3.14 3.41
N LYS A 136 -2.22 -3.65 3.36
CA LYS A 136 -2.82 -4.23 2.15
C LYS A 136 -3.70 -3.17 1.50
N TYR A 137 -3.75 -3.13 0.21
CA TYR A 137 -4.57 -2.19 -0.55
C TYR A 137 -5.70 -2.92 -1.27
N GLY A 138 -6.90 -2.36 -1.15
CA GLY A 138 -8.09 -2.83 -1.84
C GLY A 138 -8.32 -2.11 -3.17
N ALA A 139 -9.57 -2.05 -3.59
CA ALA A 139 -9.94 -1.35 -4.80
C ALA A 139 -9.69 0.16 -4.69
N ALA A 140 -9.28 0.75 -5.81
CA ALA A 140 -9.28 2.20 -5.95
C ALA A 140 -10.72 2.73 -5.87
N SER A 141 -10.94 3.70 -5.03
CA SER A 141 -12.23 4.30 -4.78
C SER A 141 -12.16 5.83 -4.92
N GLU A 142 -13.29 6.42 -5.26
CA GLU A 142 -13.41 7.87 -5.34
C GLU A 142 -14.70 8.36 -4.70
N SER A 143 -14.66 9.57 -4.15
CA SER A 143 -15.82 10.23 -3.55
C SER A 143 -15.87 11.69 -3.98
N GLU A 144 -17.02 12.12 -4.50
CA GLU A 144 -17.24 13.53 -4.85
C GLU A 144 -17.74 14.29 -3.62
N LEU A 145 -17.12 15.42 -3.34
CA LEU A 145 -17.45 16.33 -2.26
C LEU A 145 -17.72 17.72 -2.80
N ASN A 146 -18.82 18.32 -2.36
CA ASN A 146 -19.15 19.69 -2.70
C ASN A 146 -18.30 20.69 -1.91
N ALA A 147 -18.28 21.96 -2.34
CA ALA A 147 -17.73 23.05 -1.57
C ALA A 147 -18.45 23.19 -0.21
N GLY A 148 -17.72 23.66 0.81
CA GLY A 148 -18.24 23.77 2.17
C GLY A 148 -17.81 22.60 3.05
N VAL A 149 -18.53 22.38 4.14
CA VAL A 149 -18.26 21.29 5.09
C VAL A 149 -18.96 20.02 4.61
N GLN A 150 -18.20 18.98 4.42
CA GLN A 150 -18.66 17.67 3.98
C GLN A 150 -18.17 16.59 4.95
N VAL A 151 -18.90 15.50 5.06
CA VAL A 151 -18.51 14.34 5.87
C VAL A 151 -18.01 13.25 4.93
N PHE A 152 -16.80 12.79 5.20
CA PHE A 152 -16.19 11.65 4.52
C PHE A 152 -15.94 10.52 5.52
N THR A 153 -16.20 9.29 5.12
CA THR A 153 -15.87 8.11 5.93
C THR A 153 -15.01 7.18 5.11
N ASN A 154 -13.78 6.95 5.59
CA ASN A 154 -12.89 5.96 4.99
C ASN A 154 -13.43 4.54 5.24
N PRO A 155 -13.76 3.77 4.18
CA PRO A 155 -14.34 2.44 4.31
C PRO A 155 -13.33 1.36 4.70
N GLY A 156 -12.03 1.64 4.58
CA GLY A 156 -10.94 0.72 4.94
C GLY A 156 -10.80 0.48 6.44
N TYR A 157 -9.77 -0.27 6.84
CA TYR A 157 -9.41 -0.54 8.24
C TYR A 157 -8.05 0.06 8.62
N ALA A 158 -7.43 0.81 7.71
CA ALA A 158 -6.22 1.59 7.96
C ALA A 158 -6.40 3.03 7.51
N GLU A 159 -5.57 3.92 8.03
CA GLU A 159 -5.53 5.32 7.59
C GLU A 159 -5.11 5.40 6.11
N ILE A 160 -5.76 6.30 5.37
CA ILE A 160 -5.45 6.58 3.97
C ILE A 160 -4.88 7.98 3.81
N GLU A 161 -3.99 8.13 2.83
CA GLU A 161 -3.44 9.38 2.36
C GLU A 161 -4.21 9.82 1.11
N PRO A 162 -5.15 10.76 1.23
CA PRO A 162 -6.05 11.07 0.13
C PRO A 162 -5.32 11.80 -1.01
N LYS A 163 -5.73 11.49 -2.23
CA LYS A 163 -5.43 12.29 -3.41
C LYS A 163 -6.64 13.14 -3.75
N ILE A 164 -6.51 14.46 -3.61
CA ILE A 164 -7.61 15.41 -3.82
C ILE A 164 -7.48 16.02 -5.20
N GLU A 165 -8.53 15.92 -5.99
CA GLU A 165 -8.60 16.49 -7.34
C GLU A 165 -9.71 17.54 -7.39
N CYS A 166 -9.37 18.73 -7.86
CA CYS A 166 -10.33 19.81 -8.08
C CYS A 166 -10.20 20.32 -9.52
N VAL A 167 -11.33 20.35 -10.23
CA VAL A 167 -11.44 20.98 -11.55
C VAL A 167 -12.15 22.33 -11.37
N PHE A 168 -11.45 23.41 -11.69
CA PHE A 168 -11.99 24.76 -11.52
C PHE A 168 -12.98 25.10 -12.64
N LYS A 169 -14.17 25.56 -12.26
CA LYS A 169 -15.20 26.03 -13.20
C LYS A 169 -15.02 27.50 -13.58
N GLU A 170 -14.32 28.26 -12.75
CA GLU A 170 -14.06 29.69 -12.89
C GLU A 170 -12.66 30.03 -12.39
N ALA A 171 -12.18 31.22 -12.73
CA ALA A 171 -10.87 31.68 -12.29
C ALA A 171 -10.89 31.95 -10.77
N THR A 172 -9.84 31.48 -10.07
CA THR A 172 -9.65 31.69 -8.63
C THR A 172 -8.18 31.81 -8.30
N THR A 173 -7.86 32.45 -7.17
CA THR A 173 -6.48 32.68 -6.74
C THR A 173 -6.01 31.72 -5.66
N SER A 174 -6.89 30.86 -5.16
CA SER A 174 -6.51 29.90 -4.11
C SER A 174 -7.45 28.72 -4.05
N TYR A 175 -6.95 27.62 -3.50
CA TYR A 175 -7.70 26.44 -3.09
C TYR A 175 -7.34 26.08 -1.65
N GLU A 176 -8.33 25.70 -0.86
CA GLU A 176 -8.12 25.25 0.52
C GLU A 176 -8.96 24.02 0.82
N VAL A 177 -8.34 23.06 1.46
CA VAL A 177 -9.01 21.92 2.09
C VAL A 177 -8.54 21.83 3.54
N ALA A 178 -9.49 21.72 4.47
CA ALA A 178 -9.22 21.63 5.89
C ALA A 178 -9.90 20.41 6.52
N LEU A 179 -9.16 19.72 7.38
CA LEU A 179 -9.65 18.70 8.30
C LEU A 179 -10.17 19.40 9.55
N LEU A 180 -11.41 19.14 9.94
CA LEU A 180 -12.03 19.75 11.11
C LEU A 180 -12.06 18.78 12.30
N ASN A 181 -11.94 19.36 13.49
CA ASN A 181 -12.22 18.68 14.75
C ASN A 181 -13.72 18.53 14.98
N GLY A 182 -14.13 17.74 15.97
CA GLY A 182 -15.53 17.55 16.31
C GLY A 182 -16.28 18.82 16.75
N ASP A 183 -15.57 19.86 17.18
CA ASP A 183 -16.10 21.18 17.52
C ASP A 183 -16.19 22.14 16.33
N GLY A 184 -15.78 21.69 15.12
CA GLY A 184 -15.75 22.50 13.90
C GLY A 184 -14.51 23.38 13.75
N SER A 185 -13.58 23.37 14.71
CA SER A 185 -12.28 24.06 14.55
C SER A 185 -11.40 23.35 13.54
N VAL A 186 -10.47 24.07 12.91
CA VAL A 186 -9.52 23.51 11.93
C VAL A 186 -8.43 22.75 12.67
N SER A 187 -8.33 21.46 12.40
CA SER A 187 -7.25 20.60 12.92
C SER A 187 -6.00 20.73 12.04
N LYS A 188 -6.15 20.48 10.75
CA LYS A 188 -5.08 20.60 9.73
C LYS A 188 -5.66 21.18 8.45
N LYS A 189 -4.83 21.84 7.66
CA LYS A 189 -5.26 22.37 6.36
C LYS A 189 -4.15 22.32 5.32
N ILE A 190 -4.54 22.21 4.08
CA ILE A 190 -3.68 22.39 2.90
C ILE A 190 -4.24 23.56 2.11
N LYS A 191 -3.41 24.58 1.89
CA LYS A 191 -3.77 25.75 1.11
C LYS A 191 -2.77 25.98 -0.02
N VAL A 192 -3.30 26.10 -1.23
CA VAL A 192 -2.53 26.37 -2.45
C VAL A 192 -2.94 27.74 -2.97
N VAL A 193 -1.97 28.64 -3.15
CA VAL A 193 -2.16 29.99 -3.70
C VAL A 193 -1.55 30.03 -5.10
N TYR A 194 -2.42 30.06 -6.10
CA TYR A 194 -2.04 30.02 -7.50
C TYR A 194 -3.15 30.64 -8.35
N ASN A 195 -2.79 31.26 -9.45
CA ASN A 195 -3.79 31.84 -10.37
C ASN A 195 -4.36 30.72 -11.24
N PHE A 196 -5.41 30.07 -10.74
CA PHE A 196 -6.16 29.06 -11.48
C PHE A 196 -7.09 29.72 -12.50
N ILE A 197 -7.22 29.09 -13.65
CA ILE A 197 -8.20 29.48 -14.69
C ILE A 197 -9.27 28.40 -14.83
N ALA A 198 -10.38 28.73 -15.45
CA ALA A 198 -11.43 27.74 -15.74
C ALA A 198 -10.87 26.59 -16.58
N GLY A 199 -11.15 25.36 -16.17
CA GLY A 199 -10.64 24.12 -16.76
C GLY A 199 -9.37 23.59 -16.15
N ASP A 200 -8.66 24.36 -15.32
CA ASP A 200 -7.50 23.84 -14.60
C ASP A 200 -7.87 22.69 -13.66
N THR A 201 -7.00 21.69 -13.61
CA THR A 201 -7.12 20.53 -12.71
C THR A 201 -6.01 20.56 -11.68
N LEU A 202 -6.35 20.88 -10.44
CA LEU A 202 -5.47 20.80 -9.29
C LEU A 202 -5.48 19.38 -8.73
N ILE A 203 -4.31 18.81 -8.49
CA ILE A 203 -4.13 17.54 -7.80
C ILE A 203 -3.21 17.73 -6.61
N ILE A 204 -3.72 17.40 -5.43
CA ILE A 204 -2.99 17.35 -4.17
C ILE A 204 -2.83 15.87 -3.80
N ASP A 205 -1.63 15.34 -3.96
CA ASP A 205 -1.28 13.94 -3.67
C ASP A 205 -0.59 13.87 -2.31
N SER A 206 -1.33 13.43 -1.28
CA SER A 206 -0.83 13.39 0.09
C SER A 206 0.24 12.32 0.27
N SER A 207 0.16 11.19 -0.43
CA SER A 207 1.13 10.09 -0.31
C SER A 207 2.50 10.47 -0.89
N LYS A 208 2.50 11.21 -1.99
CA LYS A 208 3.72 11.70 -2.66
C LYS A 208 4.13 13.08 -2.18
N ARG A 209 3.31 13.73 -1.36
CA ARG A 209 3.47 15.13 -0.93
C ARG A 209 3.72 16.07 -2.11
N LYS A 210 2.91 15.93 -3.15
CA LYS A 210 3.01 16.69 -4.39
C LYS A 210 1.74 17.48 -4.68
N VAL A 211 1.93 18.69 -5.22
CA VAL A 211 0.84 19.54 -5.72
C VAL A 211 1.10 19.83 -7.19
N THR A 212 0.15 19.48 -8.05
CA THR A 212 0.24 19.75 -9.50
C THR A 212 -1.00 20.47 -10.00
N CYS A 213 -0.84 21.32 -10.99
CA CYS A 213 -1.93 21.96 -11.71
C CYS A 213 -1.79 21.64 -13.19
N SER A 214 -2.82 21.05 -13.79
CA SER A 214 -2.84 20.65 -15.21
C SER A 214 -1.56 19.91 -15.64
N GLY A 215 -1.07 18.99 -14.78
CA GLY A 215 0.15 18.20 -14.98
C GLY A 215 1.47 18.88 -14.59
N LYS A 216 1.47 20.19 -14.36
CA LYS A 216 2.67 20.94 -13.95
C LYS A 216 2.83 20.91 -12.43
N LEU A 217 4.04 20.63 -11.94
CA LEU A 217 4.39 20.71 -10.51
C LEU A 217 4.38 22.17 -10.03
N ILE A 218 3.59 22.46 -8.99
CA ILE A 218 3.43 23.80 -8.41
C ILE A 218 3.67 23.83 -6.90
N MET A 219 4.70 23.14 -6.41
CA MET A 219 4.99 23.06 -4.96
C MET A 219 5.25 24.43 -4.31
N THR A 220 5.75 25.39 -5.06
CA THR A 220 5.96 26.78 -4.58
C THR A 220 4.66 27.51 -4.28
N ALA A 221 3.52 27.05 -4.81
CA ALA A 221 2.20 27.58 -4.54
C ALA A 221 1.59 27.06 -3.21
N LEU A 222 2.16 25.99 -2.67
CA LEU A 222 1.74 25.44 -1.38
C LEU A 222 2.15 26.39 -0.25
N GLN A 223 1.18 26.83 0.56
CA GLN A 223 1.51 27.69 1.70
C GLN A 223 2.31 26.93 2.76
N ILE A 224 3.29 27.59 3.36
CA ILE A 224 4.20 27.03 4.37
C ILE A 224 3.47 26.53 5.63
N GLN A 225 2.29 27.07 5.92
CA GLN A 225 1.43 26.64 7.03
C GLN A 225 0.56 25.44 6.70
N SER A 226 0.73 24.84 5.50
CA SER A 226 -0.02 23.66 5.11
C SER A 226 0.51 22.42 5.81
N GLU A 227 -0.41 21.63 6.35
CA GLU A 227 -0.13 20.35 7.01
C GLU A 227 -0.80 19.21 6.29
N TRP A 228 -0.01 18.24 5.88
CA TRP A 228 -0.52 17.01 5.28
C TRP A 228 -1.30 16.20 6.34
N PHE A 229 -2.38 15.54 5.93
CA PHE A 229 -3.20 14.77 6.83
C PHE A 229 -3.59 13.42 6.21
N MET A 230 -3.87 12.47 7.10
CA MET A 230 -4.46 11.17 6.76
C MET A 230 -5.92 11.16 7.20
N LEU A 231 -6.72 10.30 6.58
CA LEU A 231 -8.12 10.10 6.92
C LEU A 231 -8.26 8.78 7.71
N PRO A 232 -8.73 8.84 8.95
CA PRO A 232 -8.84 7.67 9.82
C PRO A 232 -9.88 6.67 9.28
N PRO A 233 -9.70 5.37 9.55
CA PRO A 233 -10.65 4.35 9.13
C PRO A 233 -11.94 4.40 9.95
N LYS A 234 -13.07 4.14 9.30
CA LYS A 234 -14.40 3.96 9.93
C LYS A 234 -14.94 5.15 10.73
N VAL A 235 -14.22 6.25 10.82
CA VAL A 235 -14.65 7.43 11.58
C VAL A 235 -15.16 8.49 10.60
N PRO A 236 -16.41 8.99 10.78
CA PRO A 236 -16.90 10.14 10.04
C PRO A 236 -15.99 11.34 10.27
N THR A 237 -15.39 11.84 9.21
CA THR A 237 -14.40 12.91 9.24
C THR A 237 -14.96 14.12 8.52
N GLN A 238 -14.95 15.28 9.17
CA GLN A 238 -15.42 16.54 8.56
C GLN A 238 -14.28 17.19 7.76
N LEU A 239 -14.54 17.43 6.49
CA LEU A 239 -13.65 18.14 5.59
C LEU A 239 -14.32 19.42 5.12
N LYS A 240 -13.61 20.54 5.20
CA LYS A 240 -14.06 21.82 4.62
C LYS A 240 -13.27 22.08 3.35
N LEU A 241 -13.98 22.21 2.24
CA LEU A 241 -13.41 22.43 0.91
C LEU A 241 -13.84 23.80 0.38
N SER A 242 -12.88 24.55 -0.19
CA SER A 242 -13.19 25.83 -0.83
C SER A 242 -13.94 25.66 -2.18
N HIS A 243 -13.69 24.54 -2.87
CA HIS A 243 -14.30 24.21 -4.16
C HIS A 243 -14.71 22.75 -4.18
N ALA A 244 -15.71 22.40 -5.01
CA ALA A 244 -16.09 21.02 -5.23
C ALA A 244 -14.87 20.20 -5.71
N SER A 245 -14.67 19.06 -5.10
CA SER A 245 -13.46 18.25 -5.32
C SER A 245 -13.80 16.77 -5.24
N ARG A 246 -12.93 15.96 -5.82
CA ARG A 246 -12.98 14.51 -5.77
C ARG A 246 -11.83 13.99 -4.91
N ILE A 247 -12.14 13.14 -3.95
CA ILE A 247 -11.14 12.40 -3.18
C ILE A 247 -10.97 11.04 -3.82
N LYS A 248 -9.74 10.73 -4.24
CA LYS A 248 -9.33 9.42 -4.76
C LYS A 248 -8.44 8.75 -3.74
N PHE A 249 -8.64 7.48 -3.51
CA PHE A 249 -7.87 6.70 -2.54
C PHE A 249 -7.97 5.20 -2.85
N ASP A 250 -6.96 4.46 -2.43
CA ASP A 250 -7.04 3.01 -2.36
C ASP A 250 -7.48 2.64 -0.94
N GLU A 251 -8.47 1.76 -0.82
CA GLU A 251 -8.87 1.27 0.49
C GLU A 251 -7.68 0.57 1.14
N ALA A 252 -7.37 0.92 2.39
CA ALA A 252 -6.23 0.36 3.10
C ALA A 252 -6.66 -0.52 4.28
N TYR A 253 -5.89 -1.61 4.48
CA TYR A 253 -6.13 -2.63 5.50
C TYR A 253 -4.81 -2.98 6.21
N LEU A 254 -4.90 -3.38 7.47
CA LEU A 254 -3.75 -3.84 8.25
C LEU A 254 -3.55 -5.34 8.17
#